data_ddc9f5dc207d3b109b73acaa05186955
#
_entry.id   ddc9f5dc207d3b109b73acaa05186955
#
_cell.length_a   1.000
_cell.length_b   1.000
_cell.length_c   1.000
_cell.angle_alpha   90.00
_cell.angle_beta   90.00
_cell.angle_gamma   90.00
#
_symmetry.space_group_name_H-M   'P 1'
#
loop_
_entity.id
_entity.type
_entity.pdbx_description
1 polymer ?
#
loop_
_entity_poly.entity_id
_entity_poly.type
_entity_poly.pdbx_seq_one_letter_code
_entity_poly.pdbx_strand_id
1 'polypeptide(L)'
;MKLTRHNGRAGKNGVYNPKHNDRRFDVANSEHIDMERAKQNIYWDCYTGYSSALTRGQDKENDYSFERIEQLYYFEHYADHIQAQNERNEKTRHTERNRTVNDLLVNNKTCPEESIYQIGTVDESVSGEALAKIAAEFFAEMEEKYGSHVHILNWALHLDEGTPHIHERHVFDCKNNYGELCPQQEKALEELGVSLPNPDKKKGRNNNRKQTFDAECRKMLFRICEKYNLHLQTEPSYGGKGYLEKQDFIIENQKEKISVQKKILAETDTAIEEQEQKLQKTESTLSQRVIVIEKQDKIIAEKNAAIVEKHSALEDATMKLADVETLVDEVAKQAYEKACEVVTDTVRQETQREDIKILDDYSRWLSAPERTDDKKLRDYAVRRLGVLREKFIKSAKAIVLKVTESLQEPEHRQKNLEQVREKARESIKDRLARGKTEADRLNRERMEYRDRISPETKKDMEI
;
A
#
# COMPACT_ATOMS: atom_id res chain seq x y z
N MET A 1 5.86 13.24 25.03
CA MET A 1 5.19 12.25 24.14
C MET A 1 4.48 11.15 24.94
N LYS A 2 3.52 10.45 24.36
CA LYS A 2 2.77 9.34 24.99
C LYS A 2 3.17 8.03 24.33
N LEU A 3 3.46 7.00 25.14
CA LEU A 3 3.62 5.63 24.67
C LEU A 3 2.29 4.89 24.78
N THR A 4 1.81 4.37 23.69
CA THR A 4 0.59 3.54 23.62
C THR A 4 0.97 2.12 23.22
N ARG A 5 0.49 1.14 23.98
CA ARG A 5 0.51 -0.28 23.63
C ARG A 5 -0.88 -0.85 23.87
N HIS A 6 -1.50 -1.36 22.82
CA HIS A 6 -2.78 -2.05 22.89
C HIS A 6 -2.59 -3.50 22.50
N ASN A 7 -3.21 -4.41 23.24
CA ASN A 7 -3.17 -5.84 22.92
C ASN A 7 -4.58 -6.38 22.77
N GLY A 8 -4.72 -7.37 21.92
CA GLY A 8 -5.97 -8.08 21.77
C GLY A 8 -5.83 -9.33 20.92
N ARG A 9 -6.88 -10.13 20.89
CA ARG A 9 -6.97 -11.33 20.09
C ARG A 9 -8.11 -11.23 19.10
N ALA A 10 -7.86 -11.68 17.88
CA ALA A 10 -8.90 -11.85 16.87
C ALA A 10 -9.76 -13.03 17.32
N GLY A 11 -10.87 -12.81 17.93
CA GLY A 11 -11.90 -13.84 18.05
C GLY A 11 -12.79 -13.84 16.79
N LYS A 12 -13.83 -14.68 16.81
CA LYS A 12 -14.83 -14.78 15.72
C LYS A 12 -15.39 -13.41 15.26
N ASN A 13 -15.32 -12.39 16.13
CA ASN A 13 -15.73 -11.01 15.87
C ASN A 13 -14.57 -10.02 16.13
N GLY A 14 -13.31 -10.45 16.08
CA GLY A 14 -12.16 -9.67 16.49
C GLY A 14 -11.82 -8.55 15.52
N VAL A 15 -11.36 -7.45 16.11
CA VAL A 15 -10.89 -6.26 15.38
C VAL A 15 -9.52 -6.50 14.75
N TYR A 16 -8.76 -7.45 15.30
CA TYR A 16 -7.37 -7.74 14.91
C TYR A 16 -7.35 -8.74 13.75
N ASN A 17 -6.86 -8.29 12.60
CA ASN A 17 -6.91 -9.07 11.38
C ASN A 17 -5.55 -8.99 10.64
N PRO A 18 -4.87 -10.13 10.40
CA PRO A 18 -3.59 -10.14 9.69
C PRO A 18 -3.67 -9.52 8.28
N LYS A 19 -4.84 -9.56 7.63
CA LYS A 19 -5.07 -8.91 6.32
C LYS A 19 -5.02 -7.38 6.40
N HIS A 20 -5.40 -6.80 7.55
CA HIS A 20 -5.23 -5.38 7.79
C HIS A 20 -3.74 -5.04 7.92
N ASN A 21 -3.00 -5.87 8.63
CA ASN A 21 -1.62 -5.61 8.95
C ASN A 21 -0.72 -5.66 7.71
N ASP A 22 -0.98 -6.57 6.77
CA ASP A 22 -0.23 -6.67 5.52
C ASP A 22 -0.87 -5.96 4.33
N ARG A 23 -1.89 -5.12 4.59
CA ARG A 23 -2.60 -4.33 3.56
C ARG A 23 -3.25 -5.16 2.45
N ARG A 24 -3.69 -6.38 2.76
CA ARG A 24 -4.37 -7.26 1.80
C ARG A 24 -5.87 -7.06 1.74
N PHE A 25 -6.26 -5.83 1.51
CA PHE A 25 -7.62 -5.40 1.26
C PHE A 25 -7.62 -4.25 0.26
N ASP A 26 -8.77 -3.76 -0.14
CA ASP A 26 -8.87 -2.64 -1.07
C ASP A 26 -8.46 -1.32 -0.38
N VAL A 27 -7.16 -1.06 -0.42
CA VAL A 27 -6.52 0.13 0.18
C VAL A 27 -6.97 1.40 -0.54
N ALA A 28 -7.26 1.33 -1.85
CA ALA A 28 -7.63 2.49 -2.66
C ALA A 28 -8.97 3.13 -2.22
N ASN A 29 -9.86 2.33 -1.64
CA ASN A 29 -11.15 2.79 -1.12
C ASN A 29 -11.14 3.07 0.39
N SER A 30 -9.96 3.12 1.02
CA SER A 30 -9.83 3.36 2.46
C SER A 30 -9.54 4.83 2.73
N GLU A 31 -10.51 5.55 3.31
CA GLU A 31 -10.43 6.99 3.60
C GLU A 31 -9.28 7.40 4.55
N HIS A 32 -8.66 6.43 5.24
CA HIS A 32 -7.66 6.69 6.28
C HIS A 32 -6.24 6.31 5.89
N ILE A 33 -6.04 5.82 4.67
CA ILE A 33 -4.75 5.32 4.19
C ILE A 33 -4.23 6.21 3.07
N ASP A 34 -3.02 6.73 3.24
CA ASP A 34 -2.29 7.47 2.23
C ASP A 34 -1.54 6.49 1.32
N MET A 35 -1.96 6.38 0.08
CA MET A 35 -1.41 5.44 -0.92
C MET A 35 0.08 5.67 -1.23
N GLU A 36 0.55 6.91 -1.20
CA GLU A 36 1.97 7.21 -1.45
C GLU A 36 2.83 6.81 -0.24
N ARG A 37 2.32 7.06 0.95
CA ARG A 37 2.98 6.66 2.20
C ARG A 37 2.93 5.15 2.42
N ALA A 38 1.90 4.46 1.94
CA ALA A 38 1.77 3.00 2.01
C ALA A 38 2.95 2.26 1.34
N LYS A 39 3.57 2.86 0.33
CA LYS A 39 4.77 2.32 -0.33
C LYS A 39 5.99 2.27 0.59
N GLN A 40 5.97 3.02 1.68
CA GLN A 40 7.05 3.09 2.68
C GLN A 40 6.83 2.14 3.86
N ASN A 41 5.69 1.46 3.93
CA ASN A 41 5.42 0.48 4.97
C ASN A 41 6.48 -0.63 4.97
N ILE A 42 6.84 -1.07 6.17
CA ILE A 42 7.83 -2.11 6.39
C ILE A 42 7.12 -3.31 7.02
N TYR A 43 7.48 -4.49 6.57
CA TYR A 43 6.93 -5.75 7.05
C TYR A 43 8.04 -6.71 7.45
N TRP A 44 7.75 -7.55 8.40
CA TRP A 44 8.62 -8.63 8.80
C TRP A 44 7.78 -9.86 9.16
N ASP A 45 8.29 -11.02 8.85
CA ASP A 45 7.74 -12.28 9.33
C ASP A 45 8.82 -13.30 9.66
N CYS A 46 8.47 -14.31 10.47
CA CYS A 46 9.41 -15.27 11.01
C CYS A 46 10.02 -16.24 9.98
N TYR A 47 9.50 -16.30 8.76
CA TYR A 47 10.02 -17.16 7.70
C TYR A 47 10.86 -16.43 6.66
N THR A 48 10.41 -15.24 6.26
CA THR A 48 11.03 -14.50 5.15
C THR A 48 11.84 -13.29 5.61
N GLY A 49 11.69 -12.88 6.86
CA GLY A 49 12.37 -11.72 7.42
C GLY A 49 11.74 -10.41 6.93
N TYR A 50 12.57 -9.40 6.68
CA TYR A 50 12.13 -8.08 6.28
C TYR A 50 11.68 -8.02 4.82
N SER A 51 10.58 -7.33 4.59
CA SER A 51 10.06 -7.00 3.26
C SER A 51 9.49 -5.58 3.21
N SER A 52 9.43 -4.98 2.03
CA SER A 52 8.82 -3.67 1.80
C SER A 52 7.46 -3.82 1.12
N ALA A 53 6.66 -2.76 1.13
CA ALA A 53 5.40 -2.73 0.38
C ALA A 53 5.58 -2.97 -1.13
N LEU A 54 6.76 -2.62 -1.69
CA LEU A 54 7.07 -2.82 -3.10
C LEU A 54 7.37 -4.28 -3.44
N THR A 55 7.86 -5.07 -2.46
CA THR A 55 8.24 -6.46 -2.67
C THR A 55 7.13 -7.42 -2.31
N ARG A 56 6.22 -7.00 -1.46
CA ARG A 56 5.11 -7.80 -0.95
C ARG A 56 3.95 -7.84 -1.96
N GLY A 57 3.44 -9.02 -2.27
CA GLY A 57 2.28 -9.18 -3.16
C GLY A 57 2.59 -9.24 -4.66
N GLN A 58 3.85 -9.15 -5.08
CA GLN A 58 4.22 -9.22 -6.50
C GLN A 58 4.34 -10.65 -7.02
N ASP A 59 4.60 -11.61 -6.16
CA ASP A 59 4.71 -13.02 -6.53
C ASP A 59 3.48 -13.81 -6.07
N LYS A 60 2.60 -14.16 -7.04
CA LYS A 60 1.36 -14.87 -6.75
C LYS A 60 1.57 -16.33 -6.32
N GLU A 61 2.71 -16.92 -6.62
CA GLU A 61 2.99 -18.33 -6.31
C GLU A 61 3.66 -18.50 -4.93
N ASN A 62 4.44 -17.51 -4.50
CA ASN A 62 5.15 -17.52 -3.21
C ASN A 62 4.72 -16.39 -2.29
N ASP A 63 3.49 -15.94 -2.41
CA ASP A 63 2.97 -14.83 -1.67
C ASP A 63 2.59 -15.21 -0.25
N TYR A 64 3.53 -15.05 0.65
CA TYR A 64 3.34 -15.28 2.08
C TYR A 64 2.62 -14.10 2.73
N SER A 65 1.26 -14.12 2.68
CA SER A 65 0.47 -13.23 3.53
C SER A 65 0.74 -13.50 5.00
N PHE A 66 0.53 -12.53 5.87
CA PHE A 66 0.60 -12.75 7.31
C PHE A 66 -0.36 -13.84 7.78
N GLU A 67 -1.55 -13.91 7.19
CA GLU A 67 -2.48 -15.02 7.42
C GLU A 67 -1.85 -16.37 7.06
N ARG A 68 -1.15 -16.43 5.93
CA ARG A 68 -0.47 -17.65 5.50
C ARG A 68 0.73 -18.01 6.38
N ILE A 69 1.51 -17.03 6.81
CA ILE A 69 2.61 -17.19 7.76
C ILE A 69 2.10 -17.82 9.07
N GLU A 70 1.01 -17.27 9.63
CA GLU A 70 0.40 -17.79 10.84
C GLU A 70 -0.11 -19.22 10.66
N GLN A 71 -0.73 -19.53 9.52
CA GLN A 71 -1.17 -20.90 9.19
C GLN A 71 0.01 -21.87 9.10
N LEU A 72 1.10 -21.47 8.44
CA LEU A 72 2.30 -22.30 8.30
C LEU A 72 2.94 -22.58 9.66
N TYR A 73 3.11 -21.51 10.47
CA TYR A 73 3.68 -21.63 11.81
C TYR A 73 2.86 -22.58 12.68
N TYR A 74 1.54 -22.42 12.71
CA TYR A 74 0.65 -23.26 13.50
C TYR A 74 0.62 -24.69 13.02
N PHE A 75 0.68 -24.89 11.72
CA PHE A 75 0.74 -26.24 11.15
C PHE A 75 2.07 -26.92 11.48
N GLU A 76 3.18 -26.22 11.33
CA GLU A 76 4.51 -26.75 11.60
C GLU A 76 4.71 -27.12 13.08
N HIS A 77 4.19 -26.29 13.98
CA HIS A 77 4.48 -26.43 15.41
C HIS A 77 3.40 -27.17 16.21
N TYR A 78 2.14 -27.16 15.76
CA TYR A 78 1.03 -27.69 16.55
C TYR A 78 0.22 -28.79 15.86
N ALA A 79 0.57 -29.23 14.67
CA ALA A 79 -0.13 -30.32 13.99
C ALA A 79 -0.07 -31.63 14.78
N ASP A 80 1.11 -31.97 15.31
CA ASP A 80 1.32 -33.19 16.11
C ASP A 80 0.47 -33.18 17.38
N HIS A 81 0.36 -32.04 18.05
CA HIS A 81 -0.54 -31.86 19.20
C HIS A 81 -1.99 -32.11 18.82
N ILE A 82 -2.45 -31.51 17.71
CA ILE A 82 -3.83 -31.68 17.24
C ILE A 82 -4.11 -33.14 16.85
N GLN A 83 -3.18 -33.76 16.13
CA GLN A 83 -3.30 -35.19 15.80
C GLN A 83 -3.42 -36.03 17.05
N ALA A 84 -2.50 -35.89 18.00
CA ALA A 84 -2.51 -36.67 19.24
C ALA A 84 -3.77 -36.39 20.09
N GLN A 85 -4.25 -35.17 20.11
CA GLN A 85 -5.51 -34.83 20.79
C GLN A 85 -6.71 -35.52 20.11
N ASN A 86 -6.80 -35.49 18.79
CA ASN A 86 -7.87 -36.12 18.03
C ASN A 86 -7.86 -37.63 18.23
N GLU A 87 -6.69 -38.30 18.20
CA GLU A 87 -6.55 -39.72 18.51
C GLU A 87 -7.05 -40.06 19.93
N ARG A 88 -6.78 -39.21 20.93
CA ARG A 88 -7.31 -39.39 22.29
C ARG A 88 -8.85 -39.23 22.33
N ASN A 89 -9.37 -38.27 21.59
CA ASN A 89 -10.84 -38.06 21.48
C ASN A 89 -11.50 -39.27 20.85
N GLU A 90 -10.93 -39.83 19.78
CA GLU A 90 -11.43 -41.05 19.12
C GLU A 90 -11.43 -42.24 20.06
N LYS A 91 -10.33 -42.48 20.77
CA LYS A 91 -10.23 -43.57 21.77
C LYS A 91 -11.27 -43.44 22.89
N THR A 92 -11.64 -42.21 23.24
CA THR A 92 -12.65 -41.92 24.28
C THR A 92 -14.06 -41.72 23.70
N ARG A 93 -14.25 -41.92 22.38
CA ARG A 93 -15.53 -41.71 21.63
C ARG A 93 -16.09 -40.30 21.71
N HIS A 94 -15.19 -39.31 21.72
CA HIS A 94 -15.52 -37.90 21.73
C HIS A 94 -15.06 -37.20 20.47
N THR A 95 -15.35 -37.76 19.30
CA THR A 95 -14.95 -37.26 17.98
C THR A 95 -15.50 -35.86 17.69
N GLU A 96 -16.59 -35.47 18.35
CA GLU A 96 -17.16 -34.10 18.29
C GLU A 96 -16.21 -33.03 18.82
N ARG A 97 -15.16 -33.43 19.55
CA ARG A 97 -14.10 -32.55 20.07
C ARG A 97 -12.89 -32.47 19.18
N ASN A 98 -12.87 -33.23 18.07
CA ASN A 98 -11.79 -33.19 17.11
C ASN A 98 -11.66 -31.80 16.53
N ARG A 99 -10.43 -31.36 16.34
CA ARG A 99 -10.08 -30.03 15.87
C ARG A 99 -9.07 -30.13 14.75
N THR A 100 -8.99 -29.05 13.99
CA THR A 100 -7.96 -28.80 13.00
C THR A 100 -6.99 -27.74 13.53
N VAL A 101 -5.85 -27.60 12.88
CA VAL A 101 -4.91 -26.50 13.19
C VAL A 101 -5.59 -25.14 12.99
N ASN A 102 -6.47 -25.01 11.99
CA ASN A 102 -7.23 -23.78 11.76
C ASN A 102 -8.17 -23.42 12.93
N ASP A 103 -8.68 -24.40 13.66
CA ASP A 103 -9.50 -24.13 14.83
C ASP A 103 -8.70 -23.44 15.94
N LEU A 104 -7.38 -23.67 16.03
CA LEU A 104 -6.51 -22.94 16.94
C LEU A 104 -6.39 -21.46 16.56
N LEU A 105 -6.30 -21.16 15.28
CA LEU A 105 -6.16 -19.78 14.75
C LEU A 105 -7.41 -18.92 14.96
N VAL A 106 -8.60 -19.54 15.02
CA VAL A 106 -9.86 -18.81 15.21
C VAL A 106 -10.35 -18.78 16.65
N ASN A 107 -9.73 -19.56 17.53
CA ASN A 107 -10.12 -19.63 18.95
C ASN A 107 -9.43 -18.52 19.76
N ASN A 108 -10.21 -17.73 20.48
CA ASN A 108 -9.74 -16.60 21.30
C ASN A 108 -8.67 -16.95 22.34
N LYS A 109 -8.51 -18.22 22.72
CA LYS A 109 -7.52 -18.64 23.71
C LYS A 109 -6.22 -19.08 23.07
N THR A 110 -6.25 -19.47 21.82
CA THR A 110 -5.13 -20.11 21.12
C THR A 110 -4.66 -19.36 19.88
N CYS A 111 -5.45 -18.44 19.34
CA CYS A 111 -5.05 -17.62 18.21
C CYS A 111 -3.89 -16.67 18.60
N PRO A 112 -3.13 -16.17 17.62
CA PRO A 112 -2.11 -15.15 17.86
C PRO A 112 -2.71 -13.93 18.57
N GLU A 113 -1.95 -13.36 19.49
CA GLU A 113 -2.26 -12.07 20.07
C GLU A 113 -1.62 -10.97 19.23
N GLU A 114 -2.33 -9.88 19.07
CA GLU A 114 -1.80 -8.68 18.42
C GLU A 114 -1.47 -7.61 19.45
N SER A 115 -0.31 -6.99 19.29
CA SER A 115 0.06 -5.78 20.01
C SER A 115 0.27 -4.64 19.02
N ILE A 116 -0.29 -3.47 19.33
CA ILE A 116 -0.11 -2.25 18.56
C ILE A 116 0.77 -1.31 19.37
N TYR A 117 1.85 -0.83 18.78
CA TYR A 117 2.81 0.08 19.41
C TYR A 117 2.80 1.42 18.68
N GLN A 118 2.60 2.49 19.43
CA GLN A 118 2.61 3.86 18.92
C GLN A 118 3.32 4.78 19.93
N ILE A 119 4.19 5.65 19.45
CA ILE A 119 4.88 6.66 20.24
C ILE A 119 4.49 8.04 19.73
N GLY A 120 3.72 8.76 20.55
CA GLY A 120 3.16 10.06 20.22
C GLY A 120 1.67 10.01 19.87
N THR A 121 1.20 11.09 19.27
CA THR A 121 -0.17 11.33 18.82
C THR A 121 -0.17 11.85 17.39
N VAL A 122 -1.32 12.20 16.85
CA VAL A 122 -1.43 12.83 15.51
C VAL A 122 -0.69 14.18 15.45
N ASP A 123 -0.67 14.91 16.58
CA ASP A 123 -0.05 16.23 16.65
C ASP A 123 1.47 16.17 16.82
N GLU A 124 1.97 15.14 17.52
CA GLU A 124 3.40 14.97 17.80
C GLU A 124 3.71 13.47 17.91
N SER A 125 4.42 12.92 16.93
CA SER A 125 4.86 11.52 16.92
C SER A 125 6.31 11.38 16.53
N VAL A 126 6.92 10.24 16.89
CA VAL A 126 8.25 9.88 16.38
C VAL A 126 8.20 9.56 14.90
N SER A 127 9.33 9.74 14.21
CA SER A 127 9.45 9.33 12.81
C SER A 127 9.32 7.80 12.68
N GLY A 128 8.87 7.34 11.51
CA GLY A 128 8.78 5.91 11.23
C GLY A 128 10.13 5.21 11.38
N GLU A 129 11.24 5.86 10.99
CA GLU A 129 12.59 5.32 11.14
C GLU A 129 12.98 5.13 12.62
N ALA A 130 12.68 6.13 13.48
CA ALA A 130 12.95 6.01 14.91
C ALA A 130 12.07 4.91 15.54
N LEU A 131 10.80 4.84 15.16
CA LEU A 131 9.90 3.78 15.64
C LEU A 131 10.38 2.39 15.22
N ALA A 132 10.86 2.24 13.97
CA ALA A 132 11.41 0.98 13.47
C ALA A 132 12.63 0.52 14.28
N LYS A 133 13.56 1.44 14.58
CA LYS A 133 14.76 1.14 15.39
C LYS A 133 14.40 0.74 16.82
N ILE A 134 13.52 1.49 17.46
CA ILE A 134 13.02 1.20 18.80
C ILE A 134 12.33 -0.16 18.84
N ALA A 135 11.48 -0.46 17.86
CA ALA A 135 10.77 -1.72 17.78
C ALA A 135 11.73 -2.91 17.53
N ALA A 136 12.72 -2.74 16.66
CA ALA A 136 13.71 -3.79 16.41
C ALA A 136 14.50 -4.13 17.67
N GLU A 137 14.94 -3.13 18.44
CA GLU A 137 15.60 -3.35 19.74
C GLU A 137 14.67 -4.02 20.75
N PHE A 138 13.43 -3.57 20.81
CA PHE A 138 12.42 -4.13 21.71
C PHE A 138 12.10 -5.59 21.36
N PHE A 139 11.92 -5.93 20.09
CA PHE A 139 11.64 -7.30 19.69
C PHE A 139 12.84 -8.23 19.91
N ALA A 140 14.06 -7.73 19.72
CA ALA A 140 15.28 -8.48 20.07
C ALA A 140 15.36 -8.78 21.58
N GLU A 141 15.06 -7.81 22.45
CA GLU A 141 15.01 -8.04 23.90
C GLU A 141 13.85 -8.97 24.32
N MET A 142 12.71 -8.89 23.63
CA MET A 142 11.59 -9.83 23.85
C MET A 142 11.99 -11.26 23.49
N GLU A 143 12.65 -11.45 22.36
CA GLU A 143 13.14 -12.76 21.91
C GLU A 143 14.18 -13.32 22.89
N GLU A 144 15.15 -12.52 23.32
CA GLU A 144 16.16 -12.92 24.30
C GLU A 144 15.53 -13.35 25.63
N LYS A 145 14.55 -12.57 26.12
CA LYS A 145 13.97 -12.80 27.45
C LYS A 145 12.85 -13.84 27.46
N TYR A 146 12.02 -13.88 26.43
CA TYR A 146 10.77 -14.64 26.41
C TYR A 146 10.66 -15.62 25.24
N GLY A 147 11.63 -15.64 24.31
CA GLY A 147 11.56 -16.39 23.07
C GLY A 147 11.49 -17.91 23.23
N SER A 148 11.70 -18.45 24.44
CA SER A 148 11.43 -19.87 24.74
C SER A 148 9.93 -20.21 24.72
N HIS A 149 9.04 -19.23 24.87
CA HIS A 149 7.59 -19.41 24.99
C HIS A 149 6.75 -18.31 24.37
N VAL A 150 7.37 -17.25 23.82
CA VAL A 150 6.70 -16.15 23.12
C VAL A 150 7.33 -15.98 21.77
N HIS A 151 6.61 -16.31 20.72
CA HIS A 151 7.14 -16.31 19.35
C HIS A 151 6.46 -15.24 18.52
N ILE A 152 7.24 -14.27 18.03
CA ILE A 152 6.75 -13.24 17.11
C ILE A 152 6.59 -13.87 15.74
N LEU A 153 5.39 -13.82 15.19
CA LEU A 153 5.05 -14.41 13.89
C LEU A 153 5.25 -13.44 12.74
N ASN A 154 4.76 -12.23 12.94
CA ASN A 154 4.86 -11.15 11.95
C ASN A 154 4.65 -9.80 12.60
N TRP A 155 5.12 -8.76 11.94
CA TRP A 155 4.79 -7.38 12.28
C TRP A 155 4.85 -6.46 11.06
N ALA A 156 4.09 -5.37 11.12
CA ALA A 156 4.04 -4.32 10.12
C ALA A 156 4.22 -2.94 10.76
N LEU A 157 5.12 -2.13 10.21
CA LEU A 157 5.19 -0.70 10.48
C LEU A 157 4.36 0.03 9.45
N HIS A 158 3.27 0.61 9.89
CA HIS A 158 2.39 1.43 9.08
C HIS A 158 2.80 2.90 9.18
N LEU A 159 3.15 3.46 8.03
CA LEU A 159 3.46 4.87 7.82
C LEU A 159 2.35 5.61 7.08
N ASP A 160 1.37 4.89 6.59
CA ASP A 160 0.29 5.33 5.72
C ASP A 160 -0.96 5.84 6.43
N GLU A 161 -0.98 5.77 7.75
CA GLU A 161 -2.05 6.32 8.59
C GLU A 161 -1.62 7.61 9.29
N GLY A 162 -2.51 8.20 10.09
CA GLY A 162 -2.29 9.49 10.72
C GLY A 162 -1.08 9.57 11.66
N THR A 163 -0.69 8.44 12.28
CA THR A 163 0.47 8.35 13.17
C THR A 163 1.22 7.05 12.89
N PRO A 164 2.55 7.05 12.77
CA PRO A 164 3.34 5.83 12.63
C PRO A 164 3.06 4.87 13.79
N HIS A 165 2.77 3.61 13.48
CA HIS A 165 2.51 2.58 14.47
C HIS A 165 2.87 1.19 13.96
N ILE A 166 3.09 0.27 14.87
CA ILE A 166 3.44 -1.11 14.55
C ILE A 166 2.35 -2.04 15.04
N HIS A 167 1.90 -2.92 14.15
CA HIS A 167 1.12 -4.10 14.45
C HIS A 167 2.07 -5.28 14.54
N GLU A 168 2.13 -5.93 15.68
CA GLU A 168 2.96 -7.12 15.91
C GLU A 168 2.06 -8.26 16.38
N ARG A 169 2.30 -9.46 15.87
CA ARG A 169 1.52 -10.64 16.22
C ARG A 169 2.43 -11.75 16.72
N HIS A 170 2.07 -12.28 17.90
CA HIS A 170 2.83 -13.33 18.58
C HIS A 170 1.92 -14.43 19.12
N VAL A 171 2.52 -15.56 19.41
CA VAL A 171 1.88 -16.67 20.10
C VAL A 171 2.63 -17.03 21.38
N PHE A 172 1.88 -17.40 22.39
CA PHE A 172 2.41 -18.01 23.62
C PHE A 172 2.22 -19.51 23.55
N ASP A 173 3.27 -20.27 23.68
CA ASP A 173 3.17 -21.73 23.69
C ASP A 173 4.01 -22.38 24.79
N CYS A 174 3.62 -23.57 25.13
CA CYS A 174 4.38 -24.44 26.01
C CYS A 174 3.88 -25.88 25.86
N LYS A 175 4.61 -26.80 26.45
CA LYS A 175 4.19 -28.20 26.48
C LYS A 175 3.01 -28.39 27.41
N ASN A 176 1.99 -29.09 26.93
CA ASN A 176 0.86 -29.50 27.77
C ASN A 176 1.25 -30.66 28.71
N ASN A 177 0.28 -31.22 29.47
CA ASN A 177 0.51 -32.32 30.40
C ASN A 177 0.89 -33.65 29.71
N TYR A 178 0.78 -33.72 28.38
CA TYR A 178 1.19 -34.86 27.57
C TYR A 178 2.57 -34.66 26.92
N GLY A 179 3.21 -33.53 27.17
CA GLY A 179 4.49 -33.15 26.55
C GLY A 179 4.40 -32.58 25.16
N GLU A 180 3.18 -32.33 24.67
CA GLU A 180 2.93 -31.79 23.33
C GLU A 180 2.95 -30.27 23.37
N LEU A 181 3.65 -29.65 22.39
CA LEU A 181 3.69 -28.20 22.24
C LEU A 181 2.34 -27.68 21.74
N CYS A 182 1.78 -26.68 22.41
CA CYS A 182 0.50 -26.09 22.04
C CYS A 182 0.36 -24.67 22.56
N PRO A 183 -0.50 -23.83 21.94
CA PRO A 183 -0.72 -22.46 22.39
C PRO A 183 -1.37 -22.42 23.79
N GLN A 184 -0.66 -21.89 24.78
CA GLN A 184 -1.11 -21.81 26.20
C GLN A 184 -0.50 -20.61 26.91
N GLN A 185 -1.10 -19.44 26.78
CA GLN A 185 -0.56 -18.17 27.31
C GLN A 185 -0.21 -18.23 28.82
N GLU A 186 -1.15 -18.64 29.64
CA GLU A 186 -0.96 -18.57 31.10
C GLU A 186 0.12 -19.53 31.60
N LYS A 187 0.19 -20.72 31.02
CA LYS A 187 1.20 -21.72 31.37
C LYS A 187 2.57 -21.31 30.83
N ALA A 188 2.63 -20.80 29.61
CA ALA A 188 3.87 -20.26 29.02
C ALA A 188 4.47 -19.16 29.91
N LEU A 189 3.65 -18.21 30.34
CA LEU A 189 4.08 -17.16 31.25
C LEU A 189 4.48 -17.67 32.66
N GLU A 190 3.88 -18.75 33.11
CA GLU A 190 4.27 -19.42 34.34
C GLU A 190 5.65 -20.08 34.21
N GLU A 191 5.91 -20.81 33.14
CA GLU A 191 7.20 -21.44 32.83
C GLU A 191 8.32 -20.42 32.64
N LEU A 192 7.98 -19.22 32.11
CA LEU A 192 8.88 -18.06 32.06
C LEU A 192 9.13 -17.38 33.41
N GLY A 193 8.51 -17.85 34.50
CA GLY A 193 8.66 -17.27 35.82
C GLY A 193 7.93 -15.92 36.02
N VAL A 194 7.01 -15.54 35.12
CA VAL A 194 6.23 -14.31 35.29
C VAL A 194 5.25 -14.48 36.43
N SER A 195 5.35 -13.61 37.45
CA SER A 195 4.50 -13.65 38.63
C SER A 195 3.10 -13.08 38.40
N LEU A 196 2.14 -13.45 39.26
CA LEU A 196 0.87 -12.73 39.31
C LEU A 196 1.11 -11.31 39.86
N PRO A 197 0.32 -10.29 39.45
CA PRO A 197 0.38 -8.94 40.04
C PRO A 197 0.21 -8.94 41.55
N ASN A 198 -0.64 -9.81 42.05
CA ASN A 198 -0.81 -10.05 43.50
C ASN A 198 -0.75 -11.57 43.74
N PRO A 199 0.39 -12.10 44.21
CA PRO A 199 0.57 -13.55 44.46
C PRO A 199 -0.39 -14.12 45.51
N ASP A 200 -0.84 -13.28 46.46
CA ASP A 200 -1.72 -13.71 47.57
C ASP A 200 -3.17 -13.88 47.11
N LYS A 201 -3.53 -13.38 45.93
CA LYS A 201 -4.89 -13.49 45.41
C LYS A 201 -4.99 -14.59 44.36
N LYS A 202 -6.15 -15.22 44.29
CA LYS A 202 -6.47 -16.18 43.24
C LYS A 202 -6.34 -15.56 41.85
N LYS A 203 -5.83 -16.35 40.92
CA LYS A 203 -5.82 -15.99 39.50
C LYS A 203 -7.22 -15.69 38.99
N GLY A 204 -7.37 -14.62 38.21
CA GLY A 204 -8.63 -14.18 37.67
C GLY A 204 -8.45 -13.07 36.61
N ARG A 205 -9.55 -12.50 36.14
CA ARG A 205 -9.54 -11.44 35.12
C ARG A 205 -8.62 -10.26 35.48
N ASN A 206 -8.61 -9.85 36.74
CA ASN A 206 -7.84 -8.69 37.20
C ASN A 206 -6.57 -9.10 37.98
N ASN A 207 -6.17 -10.36 37.93
CA ASN A 207 -4.96 -10.87 38.57
C ASN A 207 -4.46 -12.07 37.78
N ASN A 208 -3.72 -11.82 36.70
CA ASN A 208 -3.17 -12.84 35.81
C ASN A 208 -1.76 -12.44 35.32
N ARG A 209 -0.98 -13.43 34.91
CA ARG A 209 0.43 -13.23 34.53
C ARG A 209 0.58 -12.33 33.29
N LYS A 210 -0.43 -12.30 32.42
CA LYS A 210 -0.42 -11.41 31.26
C LYS A 210 -0.31 -9.94 31.65
N GLN A 211 -0.95 -9.51 32.75
CA GLN A 211 -0.84 -8.13 33.23
C GLN A 211 0.60 -7.78 33.65
N THR A 212 1.27 -8.71 34.33
CA THR A 212 2.68 -8.53 34.70
C THR A 212 3.58 -8.50 33.46
N PHE A 213 3.38 -9.44 32.54
CA PHE A 213 4.10 -9.47 31.26
C PHE A 213 3.92 -8.16 30.48
N ASP A 214 2.70 -7.65 30.38
CA ASP A 214 2.42 -6.39 29.68
C ASP A 214 3.09 -5.20 30.36
N ALA A 215 3.09 -5.18 31.70
CA ALA A 215 3.78 -4.14 32.46
C ALA A 215 5.31 -4.22 32.27
N GLU A 216 5.89 -5.41 32.19
CA GLU A 216 7.32 -5.60 31.93
C GLU A 216 7.68 -5.18 30.50
N CYS A 217 6.88 -5.58 29.51
CA CYS A 217 7.05 -5.13 28.12
C CYS A 217 6.98 -3.61 28.02
N ARG A 218 6.04 -2.97 28.73
CA ARG A 218 5.95 -1.51 28.78
C ARG A 218 7.19 -0.87 29.39
N LYS A 219 7.70 -1.40 30.50
CA LYS A 219 8.94 -0.90 31.15
C LYS A 219 10.15 -1.04 30.22
N MET A 220 10.27 -2.18 29.54
CA MET A 220 11.31 -2.44 28.55
C MET A 220 11.27 -1.40 27.41
N LEU A 221 10.10 -1.18 26.86
CA LEU A 221 9.91 -0.20 25.79
C LEU A 221 10.19 1.24 26.26
N PHE A 222 9.81 1.62 27.48
CA PHE A 222 10.16 2.91 28.06
C PHE A 222 11.66 3.09 28.16
N ARG A 223 12.39 2.12 28.68
CA ARG A 223 13.86 2.15 28.80
C ARG A 223 14.53 2.30 27.43
N ILE A 224 14.02 1.60 26.42
CA ILE A 224 14.55 1.73 25.05
C ILE A 224 14.28 3.14 24.53
N CYS A 225 13.09 3.68 24.70
CA CYS A 225 12.77 5.04 24.28
C CYS A 225 13.68 6.10 24.95
N GLU A 226 14.03 5.90 26.22
CA GLU A 226 14.98 6.78 26.92
C GLU A 226 16.38 6.79 26.28
N LYS A 227 16.86 5.63 25.80
CA LYS A 227 18.12 5.56 25.03
C LYS A 227 18.08 6.40 23.73
N TYR A 228 16.90 6.57 23.17
CA TYR A 228 16.68 7.41 21.98
C TYR A 228 16.32 8.87 22.34
N ASN A 229 16.57 9.30 23.59
CA ASN A 229 16.28 10.64 24.11
C ASN A 229 14.78 11.05 23.97
N LEU A 230 13.87 10.09 24.02
CA LEU A 230 12.45 10.37 23.99
C LEU A 230 11.91 10.59 25.41
N HIS A 231 11.40 11.78 25.68
CA HIS A 231 10.78 12.11 26.97
C HIS A 231 9.33 11.68 26.96
N LEU A 232 9.08 10.49 27.48
CA LEU A 232 7.75 9.91 27.57
C LEU A 232 7.04 10.28 28.87
N GLN A 233 5.73 10.45 28.79
CA GLN A 233 4.89 10.59 29.98
C GLN A 233 4.88 9.26 30.76
N THR A 234 5.37 9.29 31.98
CA THR A 234 5.45 8.10 32.86
C THR A 234 4.08 7.71 33.41
N GLU A 235 3.27 8.71 33.77
CA GLU A 235 1.92 8.50 34.27
C GLU A 235 0.96 8.12 33.16
N PRO A 236 0.16 7.05 33.32
CA PRO A 236 -0.89 6.73 32.39
C PRO A 236 -1.92 7.86 32.36
N SER A 237 -1.98 8.62 31.29
CA SER A 237 -3.10 9.53 31.10
C SER A 237 -4.33 8.70 30.77
N TYR A 238 -5.12 8.39 31.77
CA TYR A 238 -6.51 8.00 31.55
C TYR A 238 -7.19 9.25 31.00
N GLY A 239 -7.61 9.24 29.75
CA GLY A 239 -8.31 10.38 29.17
C GLY A 239 -9.40 10.81 30.15
N GLY A 240 -9.47 12.08 30.50
CA GLY A 240 -10.46 12.61 31.45
C GLY A 240 -11.90 12.56 30.94
N LYS A 241 -12.14 11.95 29.79
CA LYS A 241 -13.44 11.50 29.31
C LYS A 241 -13.61 10.05 29.78
N GLY A 242 -14.72 9.73 30.44
CA GLY A 242 -15.09 8.36 30.82
C GLY A 242 -14.99 7.46 29.60
N TYR A 243 -14.75 6.15 29.80
CA TYR A 243 -14.77 5.16 28.73
C TYR A 243 -16.11 5.26 28.01
N LEU A 244 -16.04 5.83 26.82
CA LEU A 244 -17.18 5.82 25.90
C LEU A 244 -17.15 4.47 25.17
N GLU A 245 -18.30 3.83 25.03
CA GLU A 245 -18.42 2.70 24.12
C GLU A 245 -17.98 3.17 22.73
N LYS A 246 -17.42 2.27 21.95
CA LYS A 246 -16.83 2.59 20.63
C LYS A 246 -17.80 3.41 19.75
N GLN A 247 -19.09 3.15 19.85
CA GLN A 247 -20.12 3.89 19.11
C GLN A 247 -20.28 5.33 19.63
N ASP A 248 -20.27 5.56 20.93
CA ASP A 248 -20.39 6.89 21.53
C ASP A 248 -19.15 7.74 21.24
N PHE A 249 -17.96 7.13 21.24
CA PHE A 249 -16.73 7.78 20.84
C PHE A 249 -16.75 8.19 19.35
N ILE A 250 -17.26 7.30 18.48
CA ILE A 250 -17.43 7.60 17.04
C ILE A 250 -18.43 8.74 16.86
N ILE A 251 -19.56 8.71 17.58
CA ILE A 251 -20.59 9.76 17.52
C ILE A 251 -20.04 11.12 18.01
N GLU A 252 -19.26 11.14 19.08
CA GLU A 252 -18.67 12.38 19.61
C GLU A 252 -17.63 12.95 18.64
N ASN A 253 -16.76 12.11 18.07
CA ASN A 253 -15.83 12.52 17.02
C ASN A 253 -16.53 12.98 15.73
N GLN A 254 -17.64 12.34 15.36
CA GLN A 254 -18.44 12.78 14.23
C GLN A 254 -19.10 14.15 14.49
N LYS A 255 -19.59 14.39 15.71
CA LYS A 255 -20.15 15.70 16.10
C LYS A 255 -19.10 16.80 16.07
N GLU A 256 -17.88 16.54 16.55
CA GLU A 256 -16.75 17.48 16.44
C GLU A 256 -16.41 17.77 14.96
N LYS A 257 -16.28 16.73 14.15
CA LYS A 257 -16.03 16.88 12.69
C LYS A 257 -17.15 17.67 12.01
N ILE A 258 -18.41 17.38 12.31
CA ILE A 258 -19.56 18.12 11.78
C ILE A 258 -19.53 19.59 12.21
N SER A 259 -19.12 19.88 13.44
CA SER A 259 -18.96 21.25 13.93
C SER A 259 -17.89 22.02 13.16
N VAL A 260 -16.74 21.39 12.94
CA VAL A 260 -15.65 21.95 12.13
C VAL A 260 -16.09 22.13 10.68
N GLN A 261 -16.75 21.12 10.09
CA GLN A 261 -17.26 21.20 8.72
C GLN A 261 -18.31 22.32 8.55
N LYS A 262 -19.20 22.51 9.54
CA LYS A 262 -20.15 23.62 9.52
C LYS A 262 -19.48 24.99 9.53
N LYS A 263 -18.35 25.10 10.27
CA LYS A 263 -17.57 26.35 10.29
C LYS A 263 -16.89 26.60 8.95
N ILE A 264 -16.28 25.56 8.38
CA ILE A 264 -15.68 25.64 7.05
C ILE A 264 -16.76 25.96 5.98
N LEU A 265 -17.95 25.37 6.11
CA LEU A 265 -19.06 25.64 5.19
C LEU A 265 -19.48 27.11 5.26
N ALA A 266 -19.62 27.68 6.45
CA ALA A 266 -19.96 29.11 6.62
C ALA A 266 -18.86 30.04 6.06
N GLU A 267 -17.58 29.65 6.24
CA GLU A 267 -16.45 30.39 5.67
C GLU A 267 -16.40 30.28 4.13
N THR A 268 -16.76 29.11 3.59
CA THR A 268 -16.86 28.91 2.14
C THR A 268 -18.06 29.63 1.55
N ASP A 269 -19.21 29.67 2.23
CA ASP A 269 -20.40 30.40 1.78
C ASP A 269 -20.10 31.91 1.66
N THR A 270 -19.41 32.49 2.66
CA THR A 270 -18.98 33.90 2.58
C THR A 270 -17.99 34.15 1.44
N ALA A 271 -17.07 33.20 1.20
CA ALA A 271 -16.13 33.30 0.09
C ALA A 271 -16.81 33.12 -1.27
N ILE A 272 -17.88 32.34 -1.35
CA ILE A 272 -18.71 32.18 -2.56
C ILE A 272 -19.45 33.50 -2.83
N GLU A 273 -20.09 34.11 -1.83
CA GLU A 273 -20.77 35.41 -2.00
C GLU A 273 -19.82 36.52 -2.49
N GLU A 274 -18.59 36.55 -1.97
CA GLU A 274 -17.56 37.48 -2.45
C GLU A 274 -17.13 37.17 -3.90
N GLN A 275 -17.05 35.93 -4.25
CA GLN A 275 -16.74 35.50 -5.62
C GLN A 275 -17.87 35.80 -6.60
N GLU A 276 -19.13 35.61 -6.18
CA GLU A 276 -20.30 35.94 -6.98
C GLU A 276 -20.37 37.45 -7.27
N GLN A 277 -20.08 38.31 -6.27
CA GLN A 277 -19.99 39.75 -6.50
C GLN A 277 -18.86 40.14 -7.46
N LYS A 278 -17.72 39.42 -7.40
CA LYS A 278 -16.63 39.63 -8.37
C LYS A 278 -17.02 39.14 -9.76
N LEU A 279 -17.72 37.99 -9.81
CA LEU A 279 -18.23 37.45 -11.07
C LEU A 279 -19.20 38.42 -11.76
N GLN A 280 -20.13 39.00 -11.02
CA GLN A 280 -21.09 39.94 -11.53
C GLN A 280 -20.43 41.21 -12.09
N LYS A 281 -19.35 41.70 -11.44
CA LYS A 281 -18.51 42.79 -11.96
C LYS A 281 -17.74 42.39 -13.22
N THR A 282 -17.24 41.17 -13.28
CA THR A 282 -16.53 40.66 -14.46
C THR A 282 -17.48 40.41 -15.62
N GLU A 283 -18.70 39.94 -15.37
CA GLU A 283 -19.74 39.79 -16.40
C GLU A 283 -20.14 41.10 -17.04
N SER A 284 -20.32 42.15 -16.21
CA SER A 284 -20.57 43.50 -16.72
C SER A 284 -19.41 44.02 -17.58
N THR A 285 -18.17 43.76 -17.19
CA THR A 285 -16.98 44.12 -17.96
C THR A 285 -16.84 43.27 -19.23
N LEU A 286 -17.21 41.98 -19.15
CA LEU A 286 -17.26 41.06 -20.31
C LEU A 286 -18.29 41.55 -21.35
N SER A 287 -19.47 41.95 -20.91
CA SER A 287 -20.51 42.47 -21.79
C SER A 287 -20.02 43.69 -22.59
N GLN A 288 -19.29 44.62 -21.92
CA GLN A 288 -18.67 45.75 -22.61
C GLN A 288 -17.56 45.30 -23.61
N ARG A 289 -16.79 44.24 -23.25
CA ARG A 289 -15.76 43.72 -24.15
C ARG A 289 -16.32 42.95 -25.34
N VAL A 290 -17.48 42.30 -25.20
CA VAL A 290 -18.18 41.64 -26.30
C VAL A 290 -18.50 42.64 -27.42
N ILE A 291 -18.98 43.83 -27.07
CA ILE A 291 -19.23 44.89 -28.03
C ILE A 291 -17.97 45.33 -28.79
N VAL A 292 -16.82 45.35 -28.09
CA VAL A 292 -15.53 45.66 -28.74
C VAL A 292 -15.07 44.51 -29.65
N ILE A 293 -15.28 43.27 -29.22
CA ILE A 293 -14.94 42.08 -30.00
C ILE A 293 -15.77 42.00 -31.26
N GLU A 294 -17.07 42.31 -31.22
CA GLU A 294 -17.89 42.32 -32.42
C GLU A 294 -17.43 43.36 -33.48
N LYS A 295 -16.91 44.50 -33.01
CA LYS A 295 -16.27 45.46 -33.91
C LYS A 295 -14.96 44.92 -34.50
N GLN A 296 -14.21 44.18 -33.72
CA GLN A 296 -12.97 43.54 -34.18
C GLN A 296 -13.24 42.34 -35.11
N ASP A 297 -14.32 41.59 -34.84
CA ASP A 297 -14.73 40.46 -35.69
C ASP A 297 -15.13 40.91 -37.12
N LYS A 298 -15.72 42.07 -37.27
CA LYS A 298 -15.94 42.66 -38.61
C LYS A 298 -14.62 42.89 -39.37
N ILE A 299 -13.62 43.42 -38.66
CA ILE A 299 -12.28 43.66 -39.24
C ILE A 299 -11.58 42.33 -39.54
N ILE A 300 -11.78 41.33 -38.67
CA ILE A 300 -11.24 39.96 -38.86
C ILE A 300 -11.93 39.28 -40.04
N ALA A 301 -13.24 39.43 -40.20
CA ALA A 301 -13.98 38.87 -41.34
C ALA A 301 -13.48 39.41 -42.67
N GLU A 302 -13.19 40.71 -42.74
CA GLU A 302 -12.60 41.36 -43.95
C GLU A 302 -11.17 40.86 -44.19
N LYS A 303 -10.37 40.64 -43.13
CA LYS A 303 -9.02 40.11 -43.27
C LYS A 303 -9.03 38.60 -43.56
N ASN A 304 -9.99 37.82 -43.03
CA ASN A 304 -10.13 36.39 -43.32
C ASN A 304 -10.54 36.14 -44.79
N ALA A 305 -11.34 37.05 -45.40
CA ALA A 305 -11.61 36.97 -46.84
C ALA A 305 -10.32 37.10 -47.69
N ALA A 306 -9.42 37.98 -47.25
CA ALA A 306 -8.10 38.12 -47.91
C ALA A 306 -7.13 36.98 -47.60
N ILE A 307 -7.30 36.30 -46.44
CA ILE A 307 -6.50 35.13 -46.08
C ILE A 307 -6.93 33.88 -46.84
N VAL A 308 -8.23 33.71 -47.11
CA VAL A 308 -8.75 32.59 -47.92
C VAL A 308 -8.18 32.64 -49.32
N GLU A 309 -8.02 33.83 -49.89
CA GLU A 309 -7.39 33.99 -51.21
C GLU A 309 -5.89 33.60 -51.20
N LYS A 310 -5.22 33.84 -50.07
CA LYS A 310 -3.82 33.41 -49.89
C LYS A 310 -3.65 31.96 -49.44
N HIS A 311 -4.68 31.37 -48.82
CA HIS A 311 -4.65 29.97 -48.38
C HIS A 311 -4.62 28.98 -49.55
N SER A 312 -5.31 29.34 -50.65
CA SER A 312 -5.24 28.54 -51.90
C SER A 312 -3.81 28.48 -52.46
N ALA A 313 -3.06 29.55 -52.32
CA ALA A 313 -1.65 29.57 -52.78
C ALA A 313 -0.71 28.85 -51.80
N LEU A 314 -1.12 28.70 -50.51
CA LEU A 314 -0.35 28.00 -49.51
C LEU A 314 -0.63 26.49 -49.54
N GLU A 315 -1.83 26.06 -49.94
CA GLU A 315 -2.15 24.63 -50.14
C GLU A 315 -1.27 23.99 -51.22
N ASP A 316 -0.97 24.76 -52.28
CA ASP A 316 -0.02 24.33 -53.31
C ASP A 316 1.43 24.24 -52.84
N ALA A 317 1.79 25.02 -51.82
CA ALA A 317 3.11 25.00 -51.23
C ALA A 317 3.27 23.91 -50.14
N THR A 318 2.17 23.57 -49.43
CA THR A 318 2.20 22.54 -48.38
C THR A 318 2.21 21.10 -48.93
N MET A 319 1.75 20.91 -50.15
CA MET A 319 1.95 19.61 -50.86
C MET A 319 3.42 19.30 -51.15
N LYS A 320 4.30 20.28 -51.06
CA LYS A 320 5.76 20.10 -51.22
C LYS A 320 6.50 19.75 -49.96
N LEU A 321 5.83 19.56 -48.84
CA LEU A 321 6.46 19.14 -47.59
C LEU A 321 6.68 17.62 -47.57
N ALA A 322 7.71 17.20 -48.30
CA ALA A 322 8.35 15.88 -48.16
C ALA A 322 8.85 15.61 -46.70
N ASP A 323 8.85 16.66 -45.87
CA ASP A 323 9.35 16.62 -44.46
C ASP A 323 8.40 15.93 -43.46
N VAL A 324 7.09 15.88 -43.75
CA VAL A 324 6.16 15.21 -42.80
C VAL A 324 6.40 13.69 -42.79
N GLU A 325 6.78 13.10 -43.91
CA GLU A 325 7.14 11.67 -43.96
C GLU A 325 8.44 11.40 -43.20
N THR A 326 9.42 12.28 -43.33
CA THR A 326 10.69 12.18 -42.60
C THR A 326 10.48 12.32 -41.09
N LEU A 327 9.62 13.27 -40.66
CA LEU A 327 9.28 13.49 -39.25
C LEU A 327 8.49 12.29 -38.68
N VAL A 328 7.56 11.72 -39.42
CA VAL A 328 6.84 10.50 -39.04
C VAL A 328 7.81 9.34 -38.87
N ASP A 329 8.78 9.21 -39.74
CA ASP A 329 9.81 8.18 -39.70
C ASP A 329 10.72 8.34 -38.48
N GLU A 330 11.12 9.55 -38.17
CA GLU A 330 11.93 9.86 -36.95
C GLU A 330 11.16 9.60 -35.65
N VAL A 331 9.90 10.06 -35.58
CA VAL A 331 9.04 9.83 -34.40
C VAL A 331 8.74 8.34 -34.24
N ALA A 332 8.45 7.61 -35.32
CA ALA A 332 8.21 6.19 -35.25
C ALA A 332 9.47 5.43 -34.79
N LYS A 333 10.65 5.84 -35.26
CA LYS A 333 11.93 5.27 -34.82
C LYS A 333 12.17 5.51 -33.32
N GLN A 334 11.99 6.74 -32.83
CA GLN A 334 12.13 7.07 -31.42
C GLN A 334 11.11 6.34 -30.55
N ALA A 335 9.86 6.26 -31.00
CA ALA A 335 8.81 5.52 -30.30
C ALA A 335 9.13 4.02 -30.20
N TYR A 336 9.63 3.44 -31.29
CA TYR A 336 10.05 2.03 -31.30
C TYR A 336 11.25 1.79 -30.38
N GLU A 337 12.26 2.64 -30.41
CA GLU A 337 13.45 2.53 -29.54
C GLU A 337 13.05 2.64 -28.06
N LYS A 338 12.15 3.57 -27.74
CA LYS A 338 11.64 3.73 -26.37
C LYS A 338 10.77 2.55 -25.93
N ALA A 339 9.96 2.00 -26.81
CA ALA A 339 9.18 0.79 -26.53
C ALA A 339 10.10 -0.43 -26.28
N CYS A 340 11.15 -0.59 -27.07
CA CYS A 340 12.16 -1.65 -26.86
C CYS A 340 12.88 -1.49 -25.52
N GLU A 341 13.25 -0.26 -25.14
CA GLU A 341 13.84 0.06 -23.84
C GLU A 341 12.90 -0.34 -22.71
N VAL A 342 11.63 0.11 -22.75
CA VAL A 342 10.61 -0.21 -21.75
C VAL A 342 10.38 -1.72 -21.64
N VAL A 343 10.26 -2.43 -22.79
CA VAL A 343 10.08 -3.89 -22.78
C VAL A 343 11.29 -4.58 -22.17
N THR A 344 12.51 -4.16 -22.57
CA THR A 344 13.75 -4.75 -22.03
C THR A 344 13.88 -4.51 -20.55
N ASP A 345 13.57 -3.30 -20.07
CA ASP A 345 13.61 -2.96 -18.64
C ASP A 345 12.52 -3.70 -17.85
N THR A 346 11.32 -3.83 -18.41
CA THR A 346 10.25 -4.62 -17.80
C THR A 346 10.67 -6.09 -17.69
N VAL A 347 11.21 -6.69 -18.76
CA VAL A 347 11.72 -8.07 -18.73
C VAL A 347 12.86 -8.22 -17.74
N ARG A 348 13.76 -7.22 -17.64
CA ARG A 348 14.84 -7.22 -16.66
C ARG A 348 14.31 -7.15 -15.23
N GLN A 349 13.35 -6.26 -14.96
CA GLN A 349 12.70 -6.15 -13.66
C GLN A 349 11.97 -7.43 -13.30
N GLU A 350 11.19 -7.98 -14.22
CA GLU A 350 10.46 -9.22 -14.06
C GLU A 350 11.37 -10.44 -13.85
N THR A 351 12.55 -10.48 -14.45
CA THR A 351 13.53 -11.58 -14.32
C THR A 351 14.56 -11.39 -13.20
N GLN A 352 14.69 -10.18 -12.63
CA GLN A 352 15.53 -9.89 -11.44
C GLN A 352 14.79 -10.05 -10.13
N ARG A 353 13.73 -10.76 -10.14
CA ARG A 353 12.70 -10.88 -9.14
C ARG A 353 13.14 -11.27 -7.74
N GLU A 354 12.19 -11.03 -6.89
CA GLU A 354 12.01 -11.47 -5.51
C GLU A 354 12.37 -12.92 -5.25
N ASP A 355 12.24 -13.82 -6.26
CA ASP A 355 12.65 -15.22 -6.14
C ASP A 355 14.10 -15.37 -5.68
N ILE A 356 15.01 -14.52 -6.21
CA ILE A 356 16.41 -14.51 -5.78
C ILE A 356 16.53 -13.99 -4.35
N LYS A 357 15.74 -12.97 -4.01
CA LYS A 357 15.70 -12.36 -2.70
C LYS A 357 15.13 -13.32 -1.65
N ILE A 358 14.06 -14.02 -2.01
CA ILE A 358 13.46 -15.09 -1.20
C ILE A 358 14.47 -16.20 -0.96
N LEU A 359 15.20 -16.66 -1.98
CA LEU A 359 16.23 -17.67 -1.86
C LEU A 359 17.40 -17.20 -0.96
N ASP A 360 17.79 -15.94 -1.07
CA ASP A 360 18.84 -15.34 -0.24
C ASP A 360 18.40 -15.21 1.23
N ASP A 361 17.16 -14.77 1.47
CA ASP A 361 16.60 -14.64 2.81
C ASP A 361 16.40 -16.01 3.47
N TYR A 362 15.91 -16.99 2.71
CA TYR A 362 15.78 -18.37 3.20
C TYR A 362 17.14 -19.02 3.47
N SER A 363 18.13 -18.76 2.61
CA SER A 363 19.51 -19.23 2.80
C SER A 363 20.12 -18.60 4.05
N ARG A 364 19.91 -17.31 4.28
CA ARG A 364 20.35 -16.55 5.45
C ARG A 364 19.68 -17.07 6.72
N TRP A 365 18.38 -17.31 6.68
CA TRP A 365 17.61 -17.86 7.78
C TRP A 365 18.09 -19.28 8.15
N LEU A 366 18.36 -20.16 7.17
CA LEU A 366 18.93 -21.49 7.40
C LEU A 366 20.35 -21.42 7.99
N SER A 367 21.09 -20.35 7.70
CA SER A 367 22.47 -20.16 8.16
C SER A 367 22.56 -19.48 9.53
N ALA A 368 21.45 -19.04 10.10
CA ALA A 368 21.41 -18.34 11.38
C ALA A 368 22.04 -19.20 12.50
N PRO A 369 22.95 -18.62 13.30
CA PRO A 369 23.72 -19.37 14.31
C PRO A 369 22.88 -19.91 15.47
N GLU A 370 21.71 -19.32 15.70
CA GLU A 370 20.82 -19.66 16.83
C GLU A 370 19.97 -20.92 16.59
N ARG A 371 20.07 -21.52 15.41
CA ARG A 371 19.26 -22.71 15.05
C ARG A 371 19.86 -24.00 15.60
N THR A 372 18.99 -24.78 16.21
CA THR A 372 19.34 -26.08 16.85
C THR A 372 19.21 -27.28 15.91
N ASP A 373 18.74 -27.07 14.67
CA ASP A 373 18.58 -28.13 13.66
C ASP A 373 19.94 -28.74 13.24
N ASP A 374 19.91 -29.93 12.67
CA ASP A 374 21.12 -30.62 12.18
C ASP A 374 21.89 -29.73 11.18
N LYS A 375 23.09 -29.33 11.59
CA LYS A 375 23.99 -28.47 10.83
C LYS A 375 24.28 -29.00 9.44
N LYS A 376 24.47 -30.34 9.30
CA LYS A 376 24.79 -30.98 8.01
C LYS A 376 23.61 -30.85 7.03
N LEU A 377 22.38 -31.02 7.52
CA LEU A 377 21.16 -30.84 6.71
C LEU A 377 20.98 -29.38 6.29
N ARG A 378 21.22 -28.44 7.20
CA ARG A 378 21.17 -27.00 6.88
C ARG A 378 22.22 -26.61 5.85
N ASP A 379 23.47 -27.02 6.04
CA ASP A 379 24.56 -26.75 5.10
C ASP A 379 24.30 -27.39 3.73
N TYR A 380 23.65 -28.55 3.69
CA TYR A 380 23.18 -29.15 2.45
C TYR A 380 22.08 -28.32 1.80
N ALA A 381 21.08 -27.91 2.57
CA ALA A 381 19.97 -27.09 2.08
C ALA A 381 20.46 -25.74 1.54
N VAL A 382 21.34 -25.06 2.27
CA VAL A 382 21.97 -23.79 1.82
C VAL A 382 22.74 -23.96 0.52
N ARG A 383 23.52 -25.05 0.40
CA ARG A 383 24.20 -25.35 -0.87
C ARG A 383 23.24 -25.61 -2.02
N ARG A 384 22.13 -26.31 -1.76
CA ARG A 384 21.09 -26.56 -2.78
C ARG A 384 20.38 -25.27 -3.20
N LEU A 385 20.09 -24.38 -2.24
CA LEU A 385 19.54 -23.05 -2.51
C LEU A 385 20.52 -22.21 -3.32
N GLY A 386 21.81 -22.25 -3.02
CA GLY A 386 22.85 -21.60 -3.80
C GLY A 386 22.90 -22.05 -5.27
N VAL A 387 22.82 -23.36 -5.49
CA VAL A 387 22.73 -23.92 -6.86
C VAL A 387 21.46 -23.50 -7.57
N LEU A 388 20.34 -23.44 -6.87
CA LEU A 388 19.07 -22.99 -7.42
C LEU A 388 19.15 -21.50 -7.78
N ARG A 389 19.65 -20.67 -6.88
CA ARG A 389 19.91 -19.25 -7.10
C ARG A 389 20.75 -18.98 -8.36
N GLU A 390 21.85 -19.71 -8.50
CA GLU A 390 22.71 -19.56 -9.69
C GLU A 390 21.99 -19.96 -10.99
N LYS A 391 21.14 -20.98 -10.93
CA LYS A 391 20.31 -21.38 -12.07
C LYS A 391 19.29 -20.27 -12.42
N PHE A 392 18.63 -19.67 -11.44
CA PHE A 392 17.70 -18.57 -11.66
C PHE A 392 18.39 -17.35 -12.28
N ILE A 393 19.55 -16.95 -11.72
CA ILE A 393 20.33 -15.82 -12.26
C ILE A 393 20.75 -16.10 -13.71
N LYS A 394 21.21 -17.30 -13.99
CA LYS A 394 21.62 -17.69 -15.34
C LYS A 394 20.43 -17.69 -16.32
N SER A 395 19.29 -18.23 -15.87
CA SER A 395 18.05 -18.26 -16.66
C SER A 395 17.52 -16.84 -16.93
N ALA A 396 17.47 -16.00 -15.89
CA ALA A 396 17.05 -14.60 -16.03
C ALA A 396 17.94 -13.82 -17.02
N LYS A 397 19.25 -13.96 -16.89
CA LYS A 397 20.20 -13.34 -17.84
C LYS A 397 19.99 -13.84 -19.28
N ALA A 398 19.73 -15.13 -19.45
CA ALA A 398 19.48 -15.72 -20.76
C ALA A 398 18.17 -15.22 -21.38
N ILE A 399 17.12 -15.02 -20.57
CA ILE A 399 15.84 -14.47 -21.04
C ILE A 399 16.02 -13.00 -21.49
N VAL A 400 16.65 -12.17 -20.65
CA VAL A 400 16.93 -10.76 -21.01
C VAL A 400 17.75 -10.68 -22.29
N LEU A 401 18.79 -11.51 -22.41
CA LEU A 401 19.65 -11.54 -23.61
C LEU A 401 18.84 -11.92 -24.86
N LYS A 402 18.06 -12.99 -24.79
CA LYS A 402 17.20 -13.43 -25.91
C LYS A 402 16.19 -12.37 -26.34
N VAL A 403 15.54 -11.69 -25.36
CA VAL A 403 14.59 -10.61 -25.68
C VAL A 403 15.31 -9.45 -26.34
N THR A 404 16.46 -9.04 -25.80
CA THR A 404 17.26 -7.95 -26.36
C THR A 404 17.76 -8.29 -27.77
N GLU A 405 18.27 -9.49 -27.99
CA GLU A 405 18.70 -9.97 -29.31
C GLU A 405 17.55 -10.00 -30.31
N SER A 406 16.38 -10.53 -29.89
CA SER A 406 15.17 -10.59 -30.74
C SER A 406 14.66 -9.20 -31.12
N LEU A 407 14.71 -8.23 -30.22
CA LEU A 407 14.31 -6.84 -30.51
C LEU A 407 15.32 -6.09 -31.38
N GLN A 408 16.60 -6.50 -31.35
CA GLN A 408 17.69 -5.87 -32.09
C GLN A 408 17.94 -6.57 -33.45
N GLU A 409 17.36 -7.75 -33.65
CA GLU A 409 17.53 -8.49 -34.92
C GLU A 409 17.06 -7.64 -36.11
N PRO A 410 17.94 -7.42 -37.13
CA PRO A 410 17.67 -6.43 -38.20
C PRO A 410 16.35 -6.64 -38.92
N GLU A 411 15.99 -7.89 -39.23
CA GLU A 411 14.75 -8.22 -39.95
C GLU A 411 13.51 -7.94 -39.07
N HIS A 412 13.53 -8.35 -37.81
CA HIS A 412 12.45 -8.10 -36.88
C HIS A 412 12.31 -6.60 -36.56
N ARG A 413 13.44 -5.92 -36.36
CA ARG A 413 13.47 -4.48 -36.15
C ARG A 413 12.87 -3.72 -37.34
N GLN A 414 13.25 -4.07 -38.53
CA GLN A 414 12.76 -3.42 -39.76
C GLN A 414 11.26 -3.64 -39.94
N LYS A 415 10.79 -4.89 -39.79
CA LYS A 415 9.36 -5.24 -39.86
C LYS A 415 8.52 -4.53 -38.82
N ASN A 416 8.97 -4.51 -37.57
CA ASN A 416 8.25 -3.85 -36.45
C ASN A 416 8.26 -2.33 -36.65
N LEU A 417 9.38 -1.75 -37.05
CA LEU A 417 9.47 -0.33 -37.35
C LEU A 417 8.53 0.08 -38.50
N GLU A 418 8.41 -0.75 -39.56
CA GLU A 418 7.49 -0.54 -40.68
C GLU A 418 6.02 -0.57 -40.20
N GLN A 419 5.66 -1.51 -39.33
CA GLN A 419 4.32 -1.57 -38.72
C GLN A 419 4.02 -0.35 -37.83
N VAL A 420 5.00 0.12 -37.06
CA VAL A 420 4.85 1.33 -36.24
C VAL A 420 4.70 2.56 -37.13
N ARG A 421 5.48 2.66 -38.21
CA ARG A 421 5.36 3.74 -39.20
C ARG A 421 3.99 3.75 -39.87
N GLU A 422 3.49 2.61 -40.28
CA GLU A 422 2.19 2.49 -40.94
C GLU A 422 1.05 2.92 -39.98
N LYS A 423 1.06 2.41 -38.78
CA LYS A 423 0.09 2.82 -37.74
C LYS A 423 0.21 4.30 -37.36
N ALA A 424 1.41 4.85 -37.33
CA ALA A 424 1.63 6.26 -37.05
C ALA A 424 1.07 7.13 -38.19
N ARG A 425 1.31 6.73 -39.46
CA ARG A 425 0.74 7.39 -40.64
C ARG A 425 -0.79 7.36 -40.63
N GLU A 426 -1.40 6.19 -40.35
CA GLU A 426 -2.86 6.07 -40.25
C GLU A 426 -3.41 6.92 -39.09
N SER A 427 -2.79 6.87 -37.93
CA SER A 427 -3.22 7.66 -36.78
C SER A 427 -3.12 9.17 -37.02
N ILE A 428 -2.08 9.62 -37.71
CA ILE A 428 -1.92 11.05 -38.05
C ILE A 428 -2.96 11.45 -39.10
N LYS A 429 -3.17 10.64 -40.14
CA LYS A 429 -4.23 10.89 -41.14
C LYS A 429 -5.61 10.95 -40.53
N ASP A 430 -5.93 10.02 -39.65
CA ASP A 430 -7.20 9.96 -38.93
C ASP A 430 -7.40 11.15 -37.98
N ARG A 431 -6.35 11.58 -37.29
CA ARG A 431 -6.41 12.77 -36.41
C ARG A 431 -6.58 14.05 -37.22
N LEU A 432 -5.88 14.17 -38.32
CA LEU A 432 -6.03 15.30 -39.23
C LEU A 432 -7.43 15.34 -39.87
N ALA A 433 -7.95 14.17 -40.28
CA ALA A 433 -9.31 14.08 -40.83
C ALA A 433 -10.37 14.44 -39.78
N ARG A 434 -10.25 13.92 -38.56
CA ARG A 434 -11.14 14.26 -37.40
C ARG A 434 -11.03 15.74 -37.05
N GLY A 435 -9.80 16.26 -36.98
CA GLY A 435 -9.57 17.68 -36.69
C GLY A 435 -10.19 18.59 -37.76
N LYS A 436 -10.09 18.22 -39.03
CA LYS A 436 -10.73 18.94 -40.14
C LYS A 436 -12.27 18.87 -40.02
N THR A 437 -12.81 17.67 -39.79
CA THR A 437 -14.27 17.48 -39.64
C THR A 437 -14.82 18.26 -38.45
N GLU A 438 -14.11 18.29 -37.33
CA GLU A 438 -14.49 19.04 -36.14
C GLU A 438 -14.37 20.55 -36.37
N ALA A 439 -13.32 21.02 -37.01
CA ALA A 439 -13.17 22.41 -37.40
C ALA A 439 -14.30 22.88 -38.36
N ASP A 440 -14.65 22.04 -39.33
CA ASP A 440 -15.74 22.30 -40.26
C ASP A 440 -17.12 22.31 -39.54
N ARG A 441 -17.30 21.44 -38.53
CA ARG A 441 -18.50 21.44 -37.68
C ARG A 441 -18.59 22.71 -36.88
N LEU A 442 -17.52 23.07 -36.15
CA LEU A 442 -17.47 24.28 -35.32
C LEU A 442 -17.64 25.55 -36.14
N ASN A 443 -17.11 25.59 -37.36
CA ASN A 443 -17.29 26.72 -38.25
C ASN A 443 -18.74 26.82 -38.76
N ARG A 444 -19.41 25.70 -39.05
CA ARG A 444 -20.86 25.68 -39.37
C ARG A 444 -21.72 26.13 -38.20
N GLU A 445 -21.46 25.59 -37.00
CA GLU A 445 -22.20 26.00 -35.78
C GLU A 445 -22.01 27.48 -35.48
N ARG A 446 -20.83 28.04 -35.69
CA ARG A 446 -20.55 29.48 -35.56
C ARG A 446 -21.29 30.30 -36.60
N MET A 447 -21.38 29.86 -37.85
CA MET A 447 -22.15 30.51 -38.87
C MET A 447 -23.64 30.47 -38.57
N GLU A 448 -24.19 29.31 -38.18
CA GLU A 448 -25.58 29.15 -37.79
C GLU A 448 -25.95 29.96 -36.54
N TYR A 449 -25.06 30.06 -35.57
CA TYR A 449 -25.25 30.91 -34.38
C TYR A 449 -25.28 32.38 -34.75
N ARG A 450 -24.41 32.81 -35.67
CA ARG A 450 -24.36 34.18 -36.18
C ARG A 450 -25.61 34.54 -36.98
N ASP A 451 -26.20 33.60 -37.70
CA ASP A 451 -27.42 33.82 -38.47
C ASP A 451 -28.71 33.78 -37.62
N ARG A 452 -28.66 33.18 -36.42
CA ARG A 452 -29.76 33.13 -35.45
C ARG A 452 -29.86 34.41 -34.58
N ILE A 453 -28.82 35.19 -34.48
CA ILE A 453 -28.88 36.48 -33.80
C ILE A 453 -29.66 37.43 -34.72
N SER A 454 -30.96 37.58 -34.41
CA SER A 454 -31.87 38.39 -35.25
C SER A 454 -31.46 39.87 -35.26
N PRO A 455 -31.85 40.60 -36.30
CA PRO A 455 -31.57 42.06 -36.41
C PRO A 455 -32.13 42.90 -35.26
N GLU A 456 -33.11 42.41 -34.50
CA GLU A 456 -33.71 43.11 -33.36
C GLU A 456 -32.80 43.10 -32.11
N THR A 457 -32.05 42.03 -31.88
CA THR A 457 -31.06 41.98 -30.79
C THR A 457 -29.84 42.85 -31.06
N LYS A 458 -29.60 43.25 -32.33
CA LYS A 458 -28.53 44.18 -32.69
C LYS A 458 -28.87 45.64 -32.38
N LYS A 459 -30.17 45.98 -32.30
CA LYS A 459 -30.62 47.36 -32.02
C LYS A 459 -30.57 47.71 -30.54
N ASP A 460 -30.71 46.70 -29.65
CA ASP A 460 -30.64 46.92 -28.20
C ASP A 460 -29.19 46.96 -27.66
N MET A 461 -28.20 46.67 -28.51
CA MET A 461 -26.78 46.76 -28.16
C MET A 461 -26.07 48.01 -28.68
N GLU A 462 -26.82 48.92 -29.33
CA GLU A 462 -26.30 50.24 -29.82
C GLU A 462 -26.72 51.42 -28.94
N ILE A 463 -27.27 51.19 -27.72
CA ILE A 463 -27.58 52.25 -26.75
C ILE A 463 -26.59 52.19 -25.57
#